data_70c179b3a56fcd12319d6c316e067efa
#
_entry.id   70c179b3a56fcd12319d6c316e067efa
#
_cell.length_a   1.000
_cell.length_b   1.000
_cell.length_c   1.000
_cell.angle_alpha   90.00
_cell.angle_beta   90.00
_cell.angle_gamma   90.00
#
_symmetry.space_group_name_H-M   'P 1'
#
loop_
_entity.id
_entity.type
_entity.pdbx_description
1 polymer ?
#
loop_
_entity_poly.entity_id
_entity_poly.type
_entity_poly.pdbx_seq_one_letter_code
_entity_poly.pdbx_strand_id
1 'polypeptide(L)'
;MKRTTLLTAVLLLSLPVLAGAAEPPAAPPAPPAAQPAPAIPRDTKPVTPPAVENAAGAIPAPADVAAPPADAQTTASGLASKVLKPGTGTAHPGPTDTVKVDYTGWTTDGKMFDSSISRGKPAVLPLDKVISGWGEGLQLMVKGETRRLWIPVALAYGGRAGKPQGALVFDVTLLDIVGPPPPAPADVAAPPADAQRTSSGLISKVLTPGTGTRHPKATSIVKVHYTGWTTDGKMFDSSHSRGVPANFNLQKVIPGWTEGIQLMTEGESRRIWVPEKLAYRGQHGFPQGTLVFDVELLEIVKE
;
A
#
# COMPACT_ATOMS: atom_id res chain seq x y z
N MET A 1 -79.80 -41.50 30.04
CA MET A 1 -80.37 -40.39 29.25
C MET A 1 -79.23 -39.81 28.47
N LYS A 2 -79.21 -40.15 27.19
CA LYS A 2 -78.11 -39.76 26.24
C LYS A 2 -78.58 -38.54 25.47
N ARG A 3 -77.80 -37.43 25.49
CA ARG A 3 -78.00 -36.28 24.61
C ARG A 3 -76.92 -36.29 23.53
N THR A 4 -77.38 -36.55 22.31
CA THR A 4 -76.62 -36.50 21.10
C THR A 4 -76.57 -35.04 20.62
N THR A 5 -75.39 -34.47 20.47
CA THR A 5 -75.20 -33.13 19.87
C THR A 5 -74.60 -33.30 18.48
N LEU A 6 -75.38 -32.89 17.45
CA LEU A 6 -74.92 -32.80 16.06
C LEU A 6 -73.83 -31.72 15.91
N LEU A 7 -72.75 -32.08 15.31
CA LEU A 7 -71.73 -31.16 14.90
C LEU A 7 -71.81 -30.92 13.38
N THR A 8 -72.21 -29.70 12.99
CA THR A 8 -72.26 -29.27 11.60
C THR A 8 -70.86 -28.91 11.12
N ALA A 9 -70.34 -29.64 10.15
CA ALA A 9 -69.08 -29.35 9.52
C ALA A 9 -69.22 -28.23 8.47
N VAL A 10 -68.62 -27.11 8.67
CA VAL A 10 -68.42 -26.05 7.66
C VAL A 10 -67.13 -26.31 6.90
N LEU A 11 -67.32 -26.65 5.63
CA LEU A 11 -66.16 -26.84 4.68
C LEU A 11 -65.69 -25.48 4.19
N LEU A 12 -64.62 -25.00 4.72
CA LEU A 12 -63.84 -23.80 4.18
C LEU A 12 -62.87 -24.26 3.10
N LEU A 13 -63.20 -23.96 1.84
CA LEU A 13 -62.23 -24.05 0.74
C LEU A 13 -61.14 -22.99 0.94
N SER A 14 -59.92 -23.38 1.29
CA SER A 14 -58.73 -22.53 1.25
C SER A 14 -58.06 -22.67 -0.12
N LEU A 15 -58.09 -21.60 -0.90
CA LEU A 15 -57.25 -21.43 -2.07
C LEU A 15 -55.79 -21.31 -1.66
N PRO A 16 -54.81 -21.94 -2.37
CA PRO A 16 -53.42 -21.72 -2.07
C PRO A 16 -53.00 -20.35 -2.61
N VAL A 17 -52.55 -19.47 -1.70
CA VAL A 17 -51.82 -18.26 -2.05
C VAL A 17 -50.46 -18.70 -2.55
N LEU A 18 -50.19 -18.49 -3.85
CA LEU A 18 -48.84 -18.56 -4.40
C LEU A 18 -48.00 -17.49 -3.72
N ALA A 19 -47.16 -17.89 -2.76
CA ALA A 19 -46.11 -17.06 -2.24
C ALA A 19 -45.05 -16.92 -3.35
N GLY A 20 -45.04 -15.76 -4.00
CA GLY A 20 -43.96 -15.36 -4.86
C GLY A 20 -42.67 -15.30 -4.04
N ALA A 21 -41.73 -16.17 -4.33
CA ALA A 21 -40.39 -16.09 -3.76
C ALA A 21 -39.78 -14.74 -4.20
N ALA A 22 -39.64 -13.82 -3.25
CA ALA A 22 -38.88 -12.60 -3.46
C ALA A 22 -37.41 -13.01 -3.68
N GLU A 23 -36.94 -12.68 -4.86
CA GLU A 23 -35.52 -12.81 -5.19
C GLU A 23 -34.67 -12.01 -4.16
N PRO A 24 -33.61 -12.58 -3.58
CA PRO A 24 -32.78 -11.84 -2.64
C PRO A 24 -32.20 -10.61 -3.34
N PRO A 25 -32.11 -9.45 -2.69
CA PRO A 25 -31.57 -8.26 -3.29
C PRO A 25 -30.14 -8.56 -3.78
N ALA A 26 -29.86 -8.19 -5.03
CA ALA A 26 -28.55 -8.32 -5.64
C ALA A 26 -27.50 -7.70 -4.71
N ALA A 27 -26.44 -8.45 -4.44
CA ALA A 27 -25.30 -7.96 -3.66
C ALA A 27 -24.82 -6.64 -4.26
N PRO A 28 -24.51 -5.62 -3.44
CA PRO A 28 -23.97 -4.37 -3.96
C PRO A 28 -22.72 -4.66 -4.78
N PRO A 29 -22.50 -3.96 -5.90
CA PRO A 29 -21.28 -4.15 -6.69
C PRO A 29 -20.07 -3.93 -5.80
N ALA A 30 -19.08 -4.82 -5.90
CA ALA A 30 -17.81 -4.69 -5.20
C ALA A 30 -17.26 -3.27 -5.44
N PRO A 31 -16.80 -2.55 -4.40
CA PRO A 31 -16.25 -1.22 -4.59
C PRO A 31 -15.12 -1.32 -5.63
N PRO A 32 -15.03 -0.37 -6.57
CA PRO A 32 -13.93 -0.36 -7.53
C PRO A 32 -12.64 -0.38 -6.74
N ALA A 33 -11.69 -1.23 -7.17
CA ALA A 33 -10.37 -1.32 -6.57
C ALA A 33 -9.83 0.10 -6.38
N ALA A 34 -9.56 0.49 -5.13
CA ALA A 34 -9.11 1.82 -4.79
C ALA A 34 -7.85 2.12 -5.61
N GLN A 35 -7.98 2.99 -6.60
CA GLN A 35 -6.83 3.60 -7.22
C GLN A 35 -6.07 4.33 -6.11
N PRO A 36 -4.74 4.21 -6.03
CA PRO A 36 -3.97 4.95 -5.05
C PRO A 36 -4.32 6.42 -5.21
N ALA A 37 -4.68 7.07 -4.11
CA ALA A 37 -4.97 8.50 -4.11
C ALA A 37 -3.82 9.20 -4.85
N PRO A 38 -4.12 10.09 -5.80
CA PRO A 38 -3.07 10.90 -6.39
C PRO A 38 -2.46 11.67 -5.25
N ALA A 39 -1.22 11.31 -4.96
CA ALA A 39 -0.44 11.96 -3.95
C ALA A 39 -0.47 13.46 -4.14
N ILE A 40 -0.39 14.19 -3.06
CA ILE A 40 0.23 15.51 -3.03
C ILE A 40 1.27 15.55 -4.16
N PRO A 41 1.25 16.53 -5.10
CA PRO A 41 2.02 16.46 -6.33
C PRO A 41 3.44 15.99 -6.04
N ARG A 42 3.74 14.78 -6.49
CA ARG A 42 5.07 14.20 -6.44
C ARG A 42 5.76 14.58 -7.74
N ASP A 43 6.99 15.02 -7.67
CA ASP A 43 7.92 14.87 -8.78
C ASP A 43 8.36 13.39 -8.91
N THR A 44 7.42 12.45 -8.76
CA THR A 44 7.61 11.03 -9.06
C THR A 44 6.34 10.50 -9.69
N LYS A 45 6.33 10.39 -11.02
CA LYS A 45 5.36 9.56 -11.76
C LYS A 45 5.19 8.22 -11.07
N PRO A 46 3.95 7.68 -10.97
CA PRO A 46 3.76 6.26 -10.67
C PRO A 46 4.55 5.47 -11.71
N VAL A 47 5.58 4.75 -11.27
CA VAL A 47 6.36 3.90 -12.16
C VAL A 47 5.51 2.67 -12.45
N THR A 48 4.66 2.77 -13.50
CA THR A 48 4.40 1.61 -14.33
C THR A 48 5.72 1.36 -15.04
N PRO A 49 6.40 0.20 -14.84
CA PRO A 49 7.63 -0.04 -15.57
C PRO A 49 7.34 0.07 -17.07
N PRO A 50 8.04 0.94 -17.83
CA PRO A 50 7.97 0.88 -19.27
C PRO A 50 8.47 -0.50 -19.69
N ALA A 51 7.81 -1.11 -20.68
CA ALA A 51 8.38 -2.22 -21.42
C ALA A 51 9.72 -1.73 -21.99
N VAL A 52 10.83 -2.23 -21.44
CA VAL A 52 12.16 -1.83 -21.92
C VAL A 52 12.42 -2.61 -23.20
N GLU A 53 12.22 -1.96 -24.34
CA GLU A 53 12.86 -2.38 -25.56
C GLU A 53 14.39 -2.27 -25.38
N ASN A 54 15.10 -3.34 -25.76
CA ASN A 54 16.55 -3.52 -25.64
C ASN A 54 17.34 -2.26 -25.96
N ALA A 55 17.82 -1.56 -24.93
CA ALA A 55 18.76 -0.47 -25.02
C ALA A 55 19.92 -0.70 -24.06
N ALA A 56 21.05 -0.09 -24.30
CA ALA A 56 22.29 -0.19 -23.52
C ALA A 56 22.03 -0.21 -22.00
N GLY A 57 22.23 -1.39 -21.35
CA GLY A 57 21.96 -1.59 -19.92
C GLY A 57 21.22 -2.88 -19.59
N ALA A 58 20.91 -3.74 -20.58
CA ALA A 58 20.29 -5.05 -20.32
C ALA A 58 21.25 -5.96 -19.54
N ILE A 59 20.81 -6.43 -18.39
CA ILE A 59 21.55 -7.41 -17.58
C ILE A 59 21.32 -8.79 -18.21
N PRO A 60 22.39 -9.54 -18.57
CA PRO A 60 22.27 -10.87 -19.16
C PRO A 60 21.47 -11.81 -18.27
N ALA A 61 20.65 -12.65 -18.90
CA ALA A 61 19.93 -13.69 -18.18
C ALA A 61 20.92 -14.75 -17.64
N PRO A 62 20.65 -15.32 -16.47
CA PRO A 62 21.45 -16.39 -15.93
C PRO A 62 21.29 -17.68 -16.76
N ALA A 63 22.29 -18.58 -16.71
CA ALA A 63 22.30 -19.81 -17.49
C ALA A 63 21.12 -20.77 -17.18
N ASP A 64 20.59 -20.70 -15.96
CA ASP A 64 19.47 -21.49 -15.45
C ASP A 64 18.11 -20.74 -15.53
N VAL A 65 18.02 -19.69 -16.34
CA VAL A 65 16.78 -18.92 -16.49
C VAL A 65 15.61 -19.75 -17.02
N ALA A 66 15.87 -20.76 -17.86
CA ALA A 66 14.83 -21.57 -18.47
C ALA A 66 14.10 -22.49 -17.49
N ALA A 67 14.81 -22.98 -16.45
CA ALA A 67 14.27 -23.88 -15.44
C ALA A 67 15.11 -23.86 -14.16
N PRO A 68 14.49 -24.10 -12.98
CA PRO A 68 15.23 -24.22 -11.73
C PRO A 68 16.19 -25.41 -11.77
N PRO A 69 17.42 -25.27 -11.26
CA PRO A 69 18.36 -26.39 -11.16
C PRO A 69 17.93 -27.41 -10.09
N ALA A 70 18.51 -28.57 -10.11
CA ALA A 70 18.12 -29.69 -9.21
C ALA A 70 18.32 -29.38 -7.71
N ASP A 71 19.19 -28.41 -7.39
CA ASP A 71 19.46 -27.96 -6.02
C ASP A 71 18.60 -26.75 -5.60
N ALA A 72 17.65 -26.33 -6.42
CA ALA A 72 16.66 -25.35 -6.05
C ALA A 72 15.62 -25.94 -5.08
N GLN A 73 15.26 -25.18 -4.06
CA GLN A 73 14.20 -25.53 -3.13
C GLN A 73 12.84 -25.17 -3.75
N THR A 74 11.88 -26.08 -3.68
CA THR A 74 10.51 -25.85 -4.17
C THR A 74 9.53 -25.91 -3.01
N THR A 75 8.67 -24.90 -2.90
CA THR A 75 7.62 -24.81 -1.90
C THR A 75 6.36 -25.57 -2.33
N ALA A 76 5.39 -25.74 -1.44
CA ALA A 76 4.11 -26.40 -1.73
C ALA A 76 3.27 -25.66 -2.81
N SER A 77 3.47 -24.36 -2.98
CA SER A 77 2.80 -23.54 -4.01
C SER A 77 3.41 -23.74 -5.41
N GLY A 78 4.58 -24.39 -5.49
CA GLY A 78 5.35 -24.56 -6.72
C GLY A 78 6.36 -23.44 -7.00
N LEU A 79 6.56 -22.50 -6.08
CA LEU A 79 7.65 -21.54 -6.17
C LEU A 79 8.97 -22.28 -6.01
N ALA A 80 9.87 -22.18 -6.99
CA ALA A 80 11.24 -22.65 -6.84
C ALA A 80 12.19 -21.50 -6.53
N SER A 81 13.17 -21.74 -5.66
CA SER A 81 14.13 -20.70 -5.26
C SER A 81 15.49 -21.27 -4.90
N LYS A 82 16.53 -20.43 -5.06
CA LYS A 82 17.91 -20.76 -4.70
C LYS A 82 18.61 -19.56 -4.10
N VAL A 83 19.25 -19.74 -2.94
CA VAL A 83 20.13 -18.71 -2.36
C VAL A 83 21.37 -18.59 -3.23
N LEU A 84 21.62 -17.42 -3.78
CA LEU A 84 22.81 -17.09 -4.55
C LEU A 84 23.92 -16.51 -3.65
N LYS A 85 23.50 -15.71 -2.66
CA LYS A 85 24.39 -15.14 -1.65
C LYS A 85 23.67 -15.14 -0.31
N PRO A 86 24.24 -15.74 0.74
CA PRO A 86 23.65 -15.68 2.08
C PRO A 86 23.51 -14.26 2.60
N GLY A 87 22.43 -13.97 3.33
CA GLY A 87 22.24 -12.73 4.06
C GLY A 87 22.95 -12.74 5.41
N THR A 88 22.96 -11.58 6.05
CA THR A 88 23.53 -11.36 7.40
C THR A 88 22.46 -11.10 8.46
N GLY A 89 21.22 -10.86 8.04
CA GLY A 89 20.08 -10.67 8.95
C GLY A 89 19.58 -12.00 9.52
N THR A 90 18.74 -11.89 10.54
CA THR A 90 18.05 -13.05 11.16
C THR A 90 16.54 -12.94 11.06
N ALA A 91 16.02 -11.72 10.82
CA ALA A 91 14.59 -11.48 10.67
C ALA A 91 14.14 -11.70 9.22
N HIS A 92 12.98 -12.30 9.06
CA HIS A 92 12.27 -12.47 7.78
C HIS A 92 11.16 -11.44 7.66
N PRO A 93 10.87 -10.93 6.44
CA PRO A 93 9.70 -10.07 6.24
C PRO A 93 8.39 -10.79 6.56
N GLY A 94 7.47 -10.09 7.20
CA GLY A 94 6.08 -10.51 7.33
C GLY A 94 5.27 -10.28 6.05
N PRO A 95 4.07 -10.89 5.91
CA PRO A 95 3.27 -10.84 4.69
C PRO A 95 2.76 -9.43 4.31
N THR A 96 2.73 -8.51 5.26
CA THR A 96 2.30 -7.10 5.07
C THR A 96 3.45 -6.11 5.14
N ASP A 97 4.67 -6.58 5.33
CA ASP A 97 5.83 -5.70 5.42
C ASP A 97 6.13 -5.03 4.08
N THR A 98 6.72 -3.86 4.18
CA THR A 98 7.37 -3.19 3.06
C THR A 98 8.85 -3.56 3.06
N VAL A 99 9.38 -3.91 1.90
CA VAL A 99 10.78 -4.29 1.74
C VAL A 99 11.48 -3.35 0.75
N LYS A 100 12.77 -3.14 0.97
CA LYS A 100 13.66 -2.47 0.02
C LYS A 100 14.52 -3.52 -0.65
N VAL A 101 14.48 -3.56 -1.99
CA VAL A 101 15.15 -4.60 -2.77
C VAL A 101 15.86 -4.03 -4.00
N ASP A 102 16.93 -4.70 -4.40
CA ASP A 102 17.40 -4.66 -5.78
C ASP A 102 16.98 -5.94 -6.49
N TYR A 103 16.61 -5.83 -7.75
CA TYR A 103 16.19 -6.99 -8.53
C TYR A 103 16.40 -6.82 -10.04
N THR A 104 16.44 -7.96 -10.70
CA THR A 104 16.30 -8.07 -12.16
C THR A 104 15.37 -9.23 -12.48
N GLY A 105 14.46 -9.04 -13.43
CA GLY A 105 13.47 -10.01 -13.86
C GLY A 105 13.58 -10.36 -15.33
N TRP A 106 13.50 -11.67 -15.63
CA TRP A 106 13.51 -12.21 -16.98
C TRP A 106 12.32 -13.15 -17.21
N THR A 107 11.91 -13.28 -18.45
CA THR A 107 11.12 -14.40 -18.94
C THR A 107 12.02 -15.61 -19.13
N THR A 108 11.44 -16.83 -19.16
CA THR A 108 12.21 -18.09 -19.24
C THR A 108 12.99 -18.27 -20.56
N ASP A 109 12.72 -17.46 -21.57
CA ASP A 109 13.50 -17.34 -22.81
C ASP A 109 14.70 -16.39 -22.69
N GLY A 110 14.95 -15.84 -21.50
CA GLY A 110 16.10 -14.98 -21.19
C GLY A 110 15.90 -13.50 -21.49
N LYS A 111 14.71 -13.06 -21.90
CA LYS A 111 14.43 -11.65 -22.15
C LYS A 111 14.22 -10.91 -20.81
N MET A 112 15.10 -9.93 -20.49
CA MET A 112 14.91 -9.03 -19.37
C MET A 112 13.68 -8.14 -19.62
N PHE A 113 12.79 -8.04 -18.62
CA PHE A 113 11.61 -7.17 -18.72
C PHE A 113 11.58 -6.07 -17.66
N ASP A 114 12.32 -6.22 -16.56
CA ASP A 114 12.39 -5.20 -15.52
C ASP A 114 13.65 -5.34 -14.65
N SER A 115 14.21 -4.22 -14.17
CA SER A 115 15.37 -4.22 -13.28
C SER A 115 15.49 -2.90 -12.51
N SER A 116 15.57 -2.96 -11.17
CA SER A 116 15.91 -1.82 -10.33
C SER A 116 17.37 -1.40 -10.54
N ILE A 117 18.23 -2.37 -10.81
CA ILE A 117 19.68 -2.15 -11.06
C ILE A 117 19.87 -1.30 -12.31
N SER A 118 19.19 -1.64 -13.42
CA SER A 118 19.24 -0.84 -14.65
C SER A 118 18.69 0.58 -14.47
N ARG A 119 17.78 0.79 -13.52
CA ARG A 119 17.26 2.12 -13.17
C ARG A 119 18.18 2.88 -12.20
N GLY A 120 19.23 2.25 -11.66
CA GLY A 120 20.14 2.85 -10.68
C GLY A 120 19.49 3.17 -9.34
N LYS A 121 18.33 2.57 -9.00
CA LYS A 121 17.59 2.86 -7.78
C LYS A 121 16.87 1.62 -7.26
N PRO A 122 17.11 1.21 -5.99
CA PRO A 122 16.35 0.15 -5.34
C PRO A 122 14.84 0.40 -5.36
N ALA A 123 14.07 -0.67 -5.41
CA ALA A 123 12.61 -0.62 -5.26
C ALA A 123 12.21 -0.78 -3.81
N VAL A 124 11.12 -0.10 -3.41
CA VAL A 124 10.48 -0.25 -2.11
C VAL A 124 9.06 -0.71 -2.36
N LEU A 125 8.71 -1.90 -1.87
CA LEU A 125 7.53 -2.64 -2.28
C LEU A 125 6.81 -3.23 -1.05
N PRO A 126 5.50 -2.93 -0.85
CA PRO A 126 4.67 -3.64 0.12
C PRO A 126 4.41 -5.08 -0.38
N LEU A 127 4.65 -6.10 0.46
CA LEU A 127 4.54 -7.50 0.07
C LEU A 127 3.10 -7.95 -0.21
N ASP A 128 2.10 -7.27 0.32
CA ASP A 128 0.68 -7.48 0.03
C ASP A 128 0.22 -6.89 -1.32
N LYS A 129 1.09 -6.17 -2.05
CA LYS A 129 0.80 -5.52 -3.34
C LYS A 129 1.63 -6.05 -4.51
N VAL A 130 2.48 -7.04 -4.27
CA VAL A 130 3.28 -7.70 -5.31
C VAL A 130 2.62 -8.99 -5.80
N ILE A 131 3.16 -9.62 -6.83
CA ILE A 131 2.72 -10.97 -7.27
C ILE A 131 2.99 -12.00 -6.16
N SER A 132 2.14 -13.01 -6.08
CA SER A 132 2.17 -13.97 -4.95
C SER A 132 3.52 -14.66 -4.78
N GLY A 133 4.19 -14.99 -5.90
CA GLY A 133 5.53 -15.60 -5.85
C GLY A 133 6.61 -14.70 -5.25
N TRP A 134 6.48 -13.37 -5.40
CA TRP A 134 7.34 -12.41 -4.71
C TRP A 134 7.02 -12.32 -3.22
N GLY A 135 5.73 -12.20 -2.88
CA GLY A 135 5.29 -12.19 -1.48
C GLY A 135 5.78 -13.40 -0.72
N GLU A 136 5.70 -14.58 -1.31
CA GLU A 136 6.18 -15.82 -0.72
C GLU A 136 7.71 -15.89 -0.69
N GLY A 137 8.38 -15.63 -1.82
CA GLY A 137 9.83 -15.76 -1.94
C GLY A 137 10.61 -14.81 -1.03
N LEU A 138 10.13 -13.55 -0.88
CA LEU A 138 10.78 -12.57 -0.01
C LEU A 138 10.62 -12.88 1.48
N GLN A 139 9.53 -13.53 1.89
CA GLN A 139 9.37 -14.03 3.27
C GLN A 139 10.35 -15.15 3.62
N LEU A 140 10.95 -15.81 2.64
CA LEU A 140 12.03 -16.80 2.88
C LEU A 140 13.41 -16.16 3.04
N MET A 141 13.56 -14.85 2.72
CA MET A 141 14.85 -14.16 2.72
C MET A 141 15.12 -13.44 4.04
N VAL A 142 16.39 -13.19 4.29
CA VAL A 142 16.86 -12.31 5.35
C VAL A 142 17.63 -11.13 4.76
N LYS A 143 17.78 -10.04 5.51
CA LYS A 143 18.52 -8.84 5.05
C LYS A 143 19.94 -9.19 4.58
N GLY A 144 20.32 -8.67 3.42
CA GLY A 144 21.60 -8.91 2.74
C GLY A 144 21.65 -10.14 1.86
N GLU A 145 20.60 -10.98 1.86
CA GLU A 145 20.49 -12.16 1.02
C GLU A 145 20.19 -11.80 -0.43
N THR A 146 20.81 -12.55 -1.37
CA THR A 146 20.41 -12.56 -2.78
C THR A 146 19.88 -13.94 -3.10
N ARG A 147 18.66 -14.00 -3.65
CA ARG A 147 17.96 -15.23 -3.99
C ARG A 147 17.43 -15.16 -5.41
N ARG A 148 17.52 -16.27 -6.13
CA ARG A 148 16.82 -16.47 -7.41
C ARG A 148 15.49 -17.14 -7.16
N LEU A 149 14.46 -16.61 -7.80
CA LEU A 149 13.08 -17.09 -7.74
C LEU A 149 12.64 -17.49 -9.14
N TRP A 150 12.17 -18.73 -9.33
CA TRP A 150 11.45 -19.18 -10.51
C TRP A 150 9.98 -19.25 -10.15
N ILE A 151 9.21 -18.30 -10.66
CA ILE A 151 7.82 -18.07 -10.28
C ILE A 151 6.91 -18.66 -11.35
N PRO A 152 6.15 -19.71 -11.07
CA PRO A 152 5.21 -20.27 -12.03
C PRO A 152 4.10 -19.27 -12.37
N VAL A 153 3.45 -19.47 -13.53
CA VAL A 153 2.40 -18.58 -14.06
C VAL A 153 1.32 -18.26 -13.02
N ALA A 154 0.90 -19.26 -12.23
CA ALA A 154 -0.14 -19.10 -11.22
C ALA A 154 0.25 -18.13 -10.09
N LEU A 155 1.54 -18.00 -9.78
CA LEU A 155 2.07 -17.10 -8.75
C LEU A 155 2.63 -15.80 -9.34
N ALA A 156 2.59 -15.64 -10.68
CA ALA A 156 3.01 -14.45 -11.42
C ALA A 156 1.79 -13.57 -11.78
N TYR A 157 1.73 -13.09 -13.02
CA TYR A 157 0.64 -12.22 -13.48
C TYR A 157 -0.60 -12.95 -14.00
N GLY A 158 -0.61 -14.29 -14.01
CA GLY A 158 -1.77 -15.10 -14.40
C GLY A 158 -2.28 -14.83 -15.82
N GLY A 159 -1.41 -14.48 -16.77
CA GLY A 159 -1.81 -14.18 -18.15
C GLY A 159 -2.46 -12.81 -18.37
N ARG A 160 -2.40 -11.88 -17.40
CA ARG A 160 -2.97 -10.52 -17.57
C ARG A 160 -2.36 -9.80 -18.78
N ALA A 161 -3.22 -9.20 -19.61
CA ALA A 161 -2.78 -8.41 -20.77
C ALA A 161 -1.86 -7.24 -20.33
N GLY A 162 -0.82 -6.97 -21.14
CA GLY A 162 0.14 -5.89 -20.87
C GLY A 162 1.16 -6.21 -19.75
N LYS A 163 1.19 -7.45 -19.24
CA LYS A 163 2.18 -7.94 -18.29
C LYS A 163 3.03 -9.03 -18.92
N PRO A 164 4.26 -9.29 -18.40
CA PRO A 164 5.07 -10.43 -18.83
C PRO A 164 4.27 -11.72 -18.74
N GLN A 165 4.37 -12.55 -19.76
CA GLN A 165 3.63 -13.81 -19.88
C GLN A 165 4.50 -14.99 -19.47
N GLY A 166 3.85 -16.09 -19.06
CA GLY A 166 4.54 -17.32 -18.69
C GLY A 166 5.10 -17.29 -17.26
N ALA A 167 5.98 -18.25 -16.98
CA ALA A 167 6.76 -18.25 -15.75
C ALA A 167 7.83 -17.15 -15.80
N LEU A 168 8.17 -16.62 -14.65
CA LEU A 168 9.11 -15.50 -14.51
C LEU A 168 10.27 -15.89 -13.60
N VAL A 169 11.44 -15.34 -13.90
CA VAL A 169 12.65 -15.56 -13.10
C VAL A 169 13.16 -14.22 -12.59
N PHE A 170 13.52 -14.17 -11.34
CA PHE A 170 14.05 -12.97 -10.72
C PHE A 170 15.29 -13.28 -9.88
N ASP A 171 16.31 -12.46 -9.98
CA ASP A 171 17.32 -12.32 -8.96
C ASP A 171 16.94 -11.15 -8.08
N VAL A 172 16.80 -11.39 -6.77
CA VAL A 172 16.38 -10.38 -5.80
C VAL A 172 17.39 -10.32 -4.67
N THR A 173 17.83 -9.11 -4.33
CA THR A 173 18.63 -8.84 -3.13
C THR A 173 17.76 -8.09 -2.14
N LEU A 174 17.55 -8.65 -0.95
CA LEU A 174 16.81 -7.99 0.13
C LEU A 174 17.74 -7.02 0.87
N LEU A 175 17.59 -5.73 0.60
CA LEU A 175 18.42 -4.68 1.18
C LEU A 175 17.96 -4.28 2.58
N ASP A 176 16.63 -4.23 2.82
CA ASP A 176 16.07 -3.84 4.11
C ASP A 176 14.63 -4.32 4.27
N ILE A 177 14.20 -4.47 5.53
CA ILE A 177 12.81 -4.72 5.93
C ILE A 177 12.32 -3.45 6.61
N VAL A 178 11.39 -2.75 5.97
CA VAL A 178 10.86 -1.45 6.45
C VAL A 178 9.77 -1.66 7.52
N GLY A 179 9.20 -2.86 7.57
CA GLY A 179 8.10 -3.21 8.45
C GLY A 179 6.70 -2.95 7.86
N PRO A 180 5.65 -3.25 8.61
CA PRO A 180 4.28 -3.03 8.16
C PRO A 180 3.95 -1.53 8.12
N PRO A 181 2.92 -1.13 7.34
CA PRO A 181 2.44 0.23 7.38
C PRO A 181 1.96 0.59 8.80
N PRO A 182 2.16 1.85 9.25
CA PRO A 182 1.70 2.28 10.56
C PRO A 182 0.19 2.07 10.73
N PRO A 183 -0.28 1.49 11.85
CA PRO A 183 -1.70 1.34 12.12
C PRO A 183 -2.38 2.70 12.29
N ALA A 184 -3.68 2.76 12.02
CA ALA A 184 -4.46 3.95 12.32
C ALA A 184 -4.42 4.25 13.83
N PRO A 185 -4.20 5.53 14.23
CA PRO A 185 -4.19 5.89 15.63
C PRO A 185 -5.60 5.80 16.26
N ALA A 186 -5.67 5.57 17.57
CA ALA A 186 -6.94 5.39 18.26
C ALA A 186 -7.88 6.61 18.17
N ASP A 187 -7.33 7.81 18.02
CA ASP A 187 -8.04 9.07 17.89
C ASP A 187 -8.21 9.54 16.43
N VAL A 188 -8.04 8.65 15.45
CA VAL A 188 -8.19 8.96 14.03
C VAL A 188 -9.61 9.46 13.69
N ALA A 189 -10.63 8.92 14.35
CA ALA A 189 -12.03 9.26 14.10
C ALA A 189 -12.39 10.69 14.54
N ALA A 190 -11.75 11.17 15.64
CA ALA A 190 -12.00 12.50 16.19
C ALA A 190 -10.81 12.99 17.01
N PRO A 191 -10.47 14.30 16.92
CA PRO A 191 -9.38 14.86 17.70
C PRO A 191 -9.71 14.82 19.19
N PRO A 192 -8.72 14.56 20.07
CA PRO A 192 -8.92 14.57 21.51
C PRO A 192 -9.15 16.00 22.03
N ALA A 193 -9.68 16.12 23.24
CA ALA A 193 -10.05 17.42 23.82
C ALA A 193 -8.87 18.38 24.03
N ASP A 194 -7.66 17.86 24.18
CA ASP A 194 -6.41 18.62 24.34
C ASP A 194 -5.76 19.03 23.00
N ALA A 195 -6.38 18.70 21.86
CA ALA A 195 -5.91 19.13 20.56
C ALA A 195 -6.17 20.63 20.33
N GLN A 196 -5.21 21.33 19.75
CA GLN A 196 -5.30 22.76 19.43
C GLN A 196 -6.08 22.97 18.12
N ARG A 197 -6.95 23.98 18.09
CA ARG A 197 -7.71 24.36 16.92
C ARG A 197 -7.31 25.78 16.47
N THR A 198 -7.05 25.94 15.19
CA THR A 198 -6.79 27.25 14.57
C THR A 198 -8.09 27.92 14.09
N SER A 199 -8.01 29.20 13.72
CA SER A 199 -9.15 29.95 13.16
C SER A 199 -9.64 29.39 11.82
N SER A 200 -8.79 28.76 11.03
CA SER A 200 -9.17 28.10 9.77
C SER A 200 -9.99 26.83 10.00
N GLY A 201 -9.92 26.27 11.22
CA GLY A 201 -10.53 25.02 11.62
C GLY A 201 -9.60 23.81 11.52
N LEU A 202 -8.32 23.99 11.20
CA LEU A 202 -7.31 22.96 11.35
C LEU A 202 -7.20 22.56 12.83
N ILE A 203 -7.10 21.27 13.10
CA ILE A 203 -6.87 20.78 14.46
C ILE A 203 -5.53 20.04 14.48
N SER A 204 -4.75 20.21 15.53
CA SER A 204 -3.46 19.55 15.66
C SER A 204 -3.09 19.24 17.10
N LYS A 205 -2.24 18.23 17.24
CA LYS A 205 -1.66 17.82 18.51
C LYS A 205 -0.19 17.45 18.32
N VAL A 206 0.68 18.03 19.14
CA VAL A 206 2.09 17.60 19.21
C VAL A 206 2.14 16.18 19.79
N LEU A 207 2.76 15.27 19.08
CA LEU A 207 3.01 13.90 19.52
C LEU A 207 4.39 13.80 20.18
N THR A 208 5.40 14.41 19.57
CA THR A 208 6.76 14.51 20.09
C THR A 208 7.25 15.93 19.84
N PRO A 209 7.71 16.64 20.86
CA PRO A 209 8.27 17.99 20.68
C PRO A 209 9.51 17.97 19.77
N GLY A 210 9.65 18.99 18.95
CA GLY A 210 10.85 19.18 18.14
C GLY A 210 12.05 19.67 18.96
N THR A 211 13.22 19.51 18.41
CA THR A 211 14.49 19.99 18.98
C THR A 211 14.98 21.26 18.29
N GLY A 212 14.44 21.56 17.12
CA GLY A 212 14.74 22.79 16.37
C GLY A 212 14.01 24.01 16.94
N THR A 213 14.46 25.20 16.55
CA THR A 213 13.86 26.50 16.91
C THR A 213 13.23 27.23 15.73
N ARG A 214 13.50 26.75 14.50
CA ARG A 214 12.99 27.36 13.28
C ARG A 214 11.67 26.72 12.87
N HIS A 215 10.75 27.54 12.39
CA HIS A 215 9.52 27.09 11.76
C HIS A 215 9.59 27.25 10.25
N PRO A 216 9.05 26.31 9.46
CA PRO A 216 8.94 26.49 8.01
C PRO A 216 8.05 27.68 7.66
N LYS A 217 8.38 28.36 6.56
CA LYS A 217 7.52 29.37 5.92
C LYS A 217 6.60 28.68 4.90
N ALA A 218 5.55 29.36 4.49
CA ALA A 218 4.64 28.85 3.45
C ALA A 218 5.36 28.53 2.12
N THR A 219 6.53 29.12 1.88
CA THR A 219 7.37 28.91 0.68
C THR A 219 8.41 27.81 0.83
N SER A 220 8.59 27.28 2.04
CA SER A 220 9.67 26.32 2.34
C SER A 220 9.50 25.00 1.63
N ILE A 221 10.63 24.36 1.34
CA ILE A 221 10.71 22.94 0.99
C ILE A 221 11.10 22.19 2.27
N VAL A 222 10.28 21.24 2.66
CA VAL A 222 10.46 20.43 3.86
C VAL A 222 10.68 18.97 3.53
N LYS A 223 11.46 18.28 4.34
CA LYS A 223 11.63 16.83 4.31
C LYS A 223 10.91 16.24 5.51
N VAL A 224 9.99 15.33 5.23
CA VAL A 224 9.11 14.76 6.25
C VAL A 224 8.98 13.25 6.13
N HIS A 225 8.74 12.59 7.27
CA HIS A 225 7.98 11.35 7.28
C HIS A 225 6.51 11.66 7.57
N TYR A 226 5.60 10.89 6.97
CA TYR A 226 4.17 11.05 7.22
C TYR A 226 3.39 9.77 6.94
N THR A 227 2.22 9.69 7.57
CA THR A 227 1.16 8.74 7.22
C THR A 227 -0.17 9.45 7.26
N GLY A 228 -1.04 9.18 6.27
CA GLY A 228 -2.36 9.78 6.13
C GLY A 228 -3.48 8.74 6.16
N TRP A 229 -4.53 9.03 6.93
CA TRP A 229 -5.74 8.21 7.04
C TRP A 229 -7.00 9.04 6.82
N THR A 230 -8.05 8.38 6.37
CA THR A 230 -9.43 8.85 6.51
C THR A 230 -9.91 8.60 7.94
N THR A 231 -10.98 9.28 8.37
CA THR A 231 -11.48 9.18 9.77
C THR A 231 -12.04 7.81 10.13
N ASP A 232 -12.28 6.94 9.16
CA ASP A 232 -12.61 5.53 9.36
C ASP A 232 -11.38 4.63 9.57
N GLY A 233 -10.18 5.22 9.63
CA GLY A 233 -8.91 4.51 9.88
C GLY A 233 -8.26 3.92 8.64
N LYS A 234 -8.83 4.12 7.45
CA LYS A 234 -8.21 3.63 6.20
C LYS A 234 -7.03 4.50 5.82
N MET A 235 -5.84 3.90 5.81
CA MET A 235 -4.62 4.53 5.33
C MET A 235 -4.71 4.73 3.80
N PHE A 236 -4.41 5.94 3.32
CA PHE A 236 -4.38 6.25 1.89
C PHE A 236 -2.99 6.59 1.37
N ASP A 237 -2.08 7.06 2.23
CA ASP A 237 -0.69 7.34 1.85
C ASP A 237 0.24 7.29 3.06
N SER A 238 1.51 6.84 2.85
CA SER A 238 2.53 6.80 3.89
C SER A 238 3.94 6.79 3.30
N SER A 239 4.79 7.68 3.78
CA SER A 239 6.22 7.65 3.48
C SER A 239 6.93 6.54 4.26
N HIS A 240 6.42 6.17 5.45
CA HIS A 240 6.93 5.03 6.21
C HIS A 240 6.75 3.73 5.43
N SER A 241 5.57 3.52 4.82
CA SER A 241 5.33 2.35 3.95
C SER A 241 6.23 2.32 2.71
N ARG A 242 6.86 3.45 2.35
CA ARG A 242 7.84 3.53 1.26
C ARG A 242 9.28 3.44 1.75
N GLY A 243 9.52 3.43 3.06
CA GLY A 243 10.85 3.38 3.67
C GLY A 243 11.74 4.58 3.38
N VAL A 244 11.20 5.68 2.85
CA VAL A 244 11.97 6.90 2.50
C VAL A 244 11.16 8.14 2.82
N PRO A 245 11.79 9.17 3.41
CA PRO A 245 11.15 10.48 3.61
C PRO A 245 10.76 11.12 2.27
N ALA A 246 9.83 12.04 2.31
CA ALA A 246 9.40 12.80 1.15
C ALA A 246 9.73 14.28 1.30
N ASN A 247 10.10 14.94 0.18
CA ASN A 247 10.30 16.37 0.12
C ASN A 247 9.04 17.04 -0.46
N PHE A 248 8.55 18.08 0.22
CA PHE A 248 7.39 18.83 -0.23
C PHE A 248 7.66 20.34 -0.23
N ASN A 249 7.27 20.99 -1.31
CA ASN A 249 7.12 22.44 -1.34
C ASN A 249 5.77 22.80 -0.74
N LEU A 250 5.75 23.55 0.36
CA LEU A 250 4.53 23.89 1.10
C LEU A 250 3.54 24.76 0.30
N GLN A 251 3.97 25.40 -0.80
CA GLN A 251 3.06 26.07 -1.72
C GLN A 251 2.27 25.12 -2.63
N LYS A 252 2.69 23.87 -2.75
CA LYS A 252 2.14 22.88 -3.68
C LYS A 252 1.41 21.73 -3.00
N VAL A 253 1.11 21.87 -1.72
CA VAL A 253 0.36 20.88 -0.93
C VAL A 253 -1.03 21.39 -0.56
N ILE A 254 -1.87 20.58 0.05
CA ILE A 254 -3.18 21.00 0.54
C ILE A 254 -3.04 22.10 1.61
N PRO A 255 -3.97 23.06 1.70
CA PRO A 255 -3.86 24.19 2.62
C PRO A 255 -3.63 23.79 4.08
N GLY A 256 -4.25 22.69 4.55
CA GLY A 256 -4.05 22.19 5.90
C GLY A 256 -2.61 21.74 6.18
N TRP A 257 -1.89 21.24 5.18
CA TRP A 257 -0.48 20.93 5.31
C TRP A 257 0.39 22.18 5.35
N THR A 258 0.13 23.13 4.44
CA THR A 258 0.84 24.42 4.46
C THR A 258 0.71 25.09 5.83
N GLU A 259 -0.49 25.11 6.41
CA GLU A 259 -0.73 25.68 7.72
C GLU A 259 -0.12 24.83 8.85
N GLY A 260 -0.41 23.52 8.87
CA GLY A 260 -0.02 22.63 9.98
C GLY A 260 1.49 22.47 10.13
N ILE A 261 2.23 22.38 9.02
CA ILE A 261 3.67 22.22 9.06
C ILE A 261 4.39 23.52 9.48
N GLN A 262 3.84 24.68 9.19
CA GLN A 262 4.36 25.95 9.71
C GLN A 262 4.29 26.06 11.26
N LEU A 263 3.44 25.27 11.91
CA LEU A 263 3.38 25.19 13.38
C LEU A 263 4.48 24.33 13.99
N MET A 264 5.20 23.55 13.15
CA MET A 264 6.19 22.56 13.59
C MET A 264 7.60 23.16 13.63
N THR A 265 8.45 22.53 14.43
CA THR A 265 9.90 22.73 14.38
C THR A 265 10.62 21.42 13.95
N GLU A 266 11.89 21.51 13.50
CA GLU A 266 12.65 20.32 13.10
C GLU A 266 12.73 19.33 14.26
N GLY A 267 12.53 18.04 13.96
CA GLY A 267 12.46 16.94 14.91
C GLY A 267 11.07 16.77 15.56
N GLU A 268 10.10 17.63 15.29
CA GLU A 268 8.77 17.51 15.84
C GLU A 268 7.93 16.47 15.09
N SER A 269 7.14 15.69 15.84
CA SER A 269 6.05 14.88 15.29
C SER A 269 4.71 15.46 15.73
N ARG A 270 3.82 15.67 14.78
CA ARG A 270 2.51 16.28 15.00
C ARG A 270 1.42 15.53 14.28
N ARG A 271 0.29 15.30 14.94
CA ARG A 271 -0.95 14.85 14.29
C ARG A 271 -1.78 16.05 13.90
N ILE A 272 -2.29 16.04 12.67
CA ILE A 272 -3.17 17.08 12.15
C ILE A 272 -4.46 16.45 11.61
N TRP A 273 -5.61 17.00 12.02
CA TRP A 273 -6.92 16.72 11.44
C TRP A 273 -7.27 17.87 10.51
N VAL A 274 -7.24 17.56 9.23
CA VAL A 274 -7.43 18.53 8.14
C VAL A 274 -8.87 18.45 7.66
N PRO A 275 -9.73 19.42 7.96
CA PRO A 275 -11.10 19.39 7.46
C PRO A 275 -11.13 19.48 5.94
N GLU A 276 -12.16 18.96 5.32
CA GLU A 276 -12.28 18.84 3.86
C GLU A 276 -11.99 20.13 3.09
N LYS A 277 -12.43 21.28 3.62
CA LYS A 277 -12.18 22.61 3.03
C LYS A 277 -10.69 22.99 2.96
N LEU A 278 -9.85 22.39 3.80
CA LEU A 278 -8.39 22.56 3.83
C LEU A 278 -7.65 21.37 3.22
N ALA A 279 -8.37 20.34 2.78
CA ALA A 279 -7.89 19.15 2.08
C ALA A 279 -8.18 19.24 0.57
N TYR A 280 -8.77 18.22 -0.01
CA TYR A 280 -9.04 18.15 -1.45
C TYR A 280 -10.39 18.71 -1.88
N ARG A 281 -11.21 19.22 -0.95
CA ARG A 281 -12.48 19.93 -1.21
C ARG A 281 -13.49 19.12 -2.03
N GLY A 282 -13.61 17.83 -1.80
CA GLY A 282 -14.52 16.96 -2.54
C GLY A 282 -14.07 16.62 -3.97
N GLN A 283 -12.83 16.93 -4.36
CA GLN A 283 -12.32 16.65 -5.70
C GLN A 283 -12.36 15.14 -5.96
N HIS A 284 -12.97 14.74 -7.07
CA HIS A 284 -13.08 13.33 -7.47
C HIS A 284 -11.70 12.69 -7.67
N GLY A 285 -11.54 11.45 -7.19
CA GLY A 285 -10.27 10.71 -7.27
C GLY A 285 -9.32 10.93 -6.08
N PHE A 286 -9.69 11.82 -5.13
CA PHE A 286 -8.94 12.06 -3.90
C PHE A 286 -9.70 11.56 -2.66
N PRO A 287 -9.02 11.31 -1.53
CA PRO A 287 -9.69 11.03 -0.26
C PRO A 287 -10.65 12.16 0.11
N GLN A 288 -11.84 11.78 0.59
CA GLN A 288 -12.93 12.72 0.89
C GLN A 288 -13.03 12.95 2.40
N GLY A 289 -13.69 14.05 2.77
CA GLY A 289 -13.95 14.40 4.16
C GLY A 289 -12.72 14.91 4.90
N THR A 290 -12.77 14.81 6.22
CA THR A 290 -11.63 15.14 7.08
C THR A 290 -10.53 14.09 6.92
N LEU A 291 -9.31 14.55 6.74
CA LEU A 291 -8.12 13.71 6.64
C LEU A 291 -7.25 13.86 7.88
N VAL A 292 -6.64 12.77 8.31
CA VAL A 292 -5.77 12.75 9.49
C VAL A 292 -4.36 12.37 9.06
N PHE A 293 -3.38 13.13 9.53
CA PHE A 293 -1.99 12.86 9.21
C PHE A 293 -1.15 12.90 10.48
N ASP A 294 -0.27 11.92 10.63
CA ASP A 294 0.92 12.04 11.47
C ASP A 294 2.06 12.51 10.57
N VAL A 295 2.69 13.60 10.96
CA VAL A 295 3.81 14.21 10.23
C VAL A 295 4.98 14.37 11.17
N GLU A 296 6.15 13.91 10.76
CA GLU A 296 7.44 14.16 11.40
C GLU A 296 8.25 15.11 10.51
N LEU A 297 8.58 16.29 11.00
CA LEU A 297 9.40 17.27 10.30
C LEU A 297 10.87 16.97 10.52
N LEU A 298 11.53 16.38 9.54
CA LEU A 298 12.94 15.99 9.62
C LEU A 298 13.89 17.15 9.35
N GLU A 299 13.54 18.02 8.37
CA GLU A 299 14.44 19.07 7.90
C GLU A 299 13.67 20.15 7.13
N ILE A 300 14.07 21.40 7.31
CA ILE A 300 13.69 22.53 6.46
C ILE A 300 14.80 22.66 5.39
N VAL A 301 14.57 22.04 4.22
CA VAL A 301 15.58 21.91 3.14
C VAL A 301 15.86 23.25 2.48
N LYS A 302 14.82 24.09 2.33
CA LYS A 302 14.92 25.43 1.73
C LYS A 302 13.81 26.31 2.27
N GLU A 303 14.11 27.56 2.56
CA GLU A 303 13.16 28.63 2.92
C GLU A 303 12.69 29.43 1.71
#